data_eb8c47e8ab769ff7350e0990ad753ec2
#
_entry.id   eb8c47e8ab769ff7350e0990ad753ec2
#
_cell.length_a   1.000
_cell.length_b   1.000
_cell.length_c   1.000
_cell.angle_alpha   90.00
_cell.angle_beta   90.00
_cell.angle_gamma   90.00
#
_symmetry.space_group_name_H-M   'P 1'
#
loop_
_entity.id
_entity.type
_entity.pdbx_description
1 polymer ?
#
loop_
_entity_poly.entity_id
_entity_poly.type
_entity_poly.pdbx_seq_one_letter_code
_entity_poly.pdbx_strand_id
1 'polypeptide(L)'
;MWYYGFRGHRRVTDVSTLGVEARIENPLFATVVVGWFLGTVIAMSMREHIGVQLGFIALTGAVSLVLVLALLGDRVKAPNFEHALQELDWRAIFFYIALFALVGGLEKSHILDKLADALRPIFAQNYALGATLLYWVTVPIVGLVEHDAYILTFLYTIKDLAQSGIEPWPLYWMLLWSGTLGSNLTVAGAPALYVALTLGEKEEGRKVSLREFLAWSIPFTLVAAVVCYVLGMLIWVLPYTN
;
A
#
# COMPACT_ATOMS: atom_id res chain seq x y z
N MET A 1 -19.98 -9.28 7.50
CA MET A 1 -19.76 -7.98 8.17
C MET A 1 -21.04 -7.16 8.28
N TRP A 2 -21.73 -6.81 7.21
CA TRP A 2 -23.00 -6.06 7.29
C TRP A 2 -24.05 -6.72 8.20
N TYR A 3 -24.21 -8.04 8.12
CA TYR A 3 -25.18 -8.80 8.91
C TYR A 3 -24.94 -8.73 10.43
N TYR A 4 -23.68 -8.71 10.87
CA TYR A 4 -23.34 -8.69 12.31
C TYR A 4 -23.20 -7.28 12.90
N GLY A 5 -22.78 -6.28 12.10
CA GLY A 5 -22.49 -4.94 12.57
C GLY A 5 -23.59 -3.92 12.34
N PHE A 6 -24.32 -4.03 11.24
CA PHE A 6 -25.22 -2.96 10.79
C PHE A 6 -26.72 -3.33 10.82
N ARG A 7 -27.08 -4.59 11.12
CA ARG A 7 -28.47 -5.04 11.11
C ARG A 7 -29.39 -4.29 12.10
N GLY A 8 -28.87 -3.71 13.16
CA GLY A 8 -29.61 -2.94 14.17
C GLY A 8 -29.54 -1.42 14.02
N HIS A 9 -28.67 -0.91 13.14
CA HIS A 9 -28.40 0.52 13.02
C HIS A 9 -29.04 1.11 11.75
N ARG A 10 -30.37 1.01 11.64
CA ARG A 10 -31.10 1.84 10.67
C ARG A 10 -31.24 3.27 11.22
N ARG A 11 -30.15 4.01 11.34
CA ARG A 11 -30.25 5.46 11.31
C ARG A 11 -30.31 5.85 9.83
N VAL A 12 -31.50 6.10 9.36
CA VAL A 12 -31.69 6.88 8.14
C VAL A 12 -31.23 8.30 8.51
N THR A 13 -29.95 8.58 8.30
CA THR A 13 -29.46 9.96 8.32
C THR A 13 -30.05 10.60 7.10
N ASP A 14 -30.93 11.57 7.31
CA ASP A 14 -31.50 12.34 6.21
C ASP A 14 -30.36 13.09 5.53
N VAL A 15 -29.94 12.59 4.38
CA VAL A 15 -28.83 13.14 3.59
C VAL A 15 -29.15 14.57 3.10
N SER A 16 -30.45 14.95 3.11
CA SER A 16 -30.88 16.31 2.75
C SER A 16 -30.42 17.37 3.75
N THR A 17 -30.06 16.98 4.98
CA THR A 17 -29.51 17.89 6.00
C THR A 17 -28.02 18.12 5.89
N LEU A 18 -27.31 17.31 5.11
CA LEU A 18 -25.91 17.52 4.76
C LEU A 18 -25.82 18.52 3.59
N GLY A 19 -26.29 19.72 3.80
CA GLY A 19 -26.29 20.82 2.82
C GLY A 19 -24.89 21.31 2.43
N VAL A 20 -23.94 20.40 2.27
CA VAL A 20 -22.66 20.66 1.64
C VAL A 20 -22.89 20.59 0.14
N GLU A 21 -23.32 21.70 -0.47
CA GLU A 21 -23.13 21.88 -1.91
C GLU A 21 -21.62 21.85 -2.16
N ALA A 22 -21.11 20.67 -2.49
CA ALA A 22 -19.74 20.51 -2.94
C ALA A 22 -19.59 21.21 -4.30
N ARG A 23 -19.35 22.51 -4.25
CA ARG A 23 -19.14 23.35 -5.44
C ARG A 23 -17.64 23.52 -5.64
N ILE A 24 -17.17 23.20 -6.85
CA ILE A 24 -15.79 23.49 -7.24
C ILE A 24 -15.65 25.01 -7.35
N GLU A 25 -14.99 25.64 -6.40
CA GLU A 25 -14.82 27.11 -6.36
C GLU A 25 -14.02 27.63 -7.55
N ASN A 26 -13.01 26.86 -7.99
CA ASN A 26 -12.18 27.22 -9.12
C ASN A 26 -12.11 26.06 -10.14
N PRO A 27 -13.02 26.02 -11.12
CA PRO A 27 -13.07 24.93 -12.09
C PRO A 27 -11.83 24.88 -12.99
N LEU A 28 -11.19 26.02 -13.29
CA LEU A 28 -9.97 26.06 -14.10
C LEU A 28 -8.79 25.41 -13.35
N PHE A 29 -8.60 25.75 -12.07
CA PHE A 29 -7.60 25.13 -11.21
C PHE A 29 -7.82 23.61 -11.12
N ALA A 30 -9.05 23.19 -10.82
CA ALA A 30 -9.40 21.78 -10.71
C ALA A 30 -9.11 21.01 -12.02
N THR A 31 -9.46 21.60 -13.17
CA THR A 31 -9.23 20.98 -14.48
C THR A 31 -7.74 20.84 -14.79
N VAL A 32 -6.93 21.86 -14.50
CA VAL A 32 -5.47 21.80 -14.71
C VAL A 32 -4.85 20.74 -13.82
N VAL A 33 -5.16 20.73 -12.52
CA VAL A 33 -4.58 19.78 -11.55
C VAL A 33 -4.98 18.34 -11.88
N VAL A 34 -6.27 18.09 -12.11
CA VAL A 34 -6.76 16.74 -12.45
C VAL A 34 -6.22 16.28 -13.80
N GLY A 35 -6.22 17.14 -14.81
CA GLY A 35 -5.66 16.81 -16.13
C GLY A 35 -4.17 16.48 -16.06
N TRP A 36 -3.39 17.26 -15.29
CA TRP A 36 -1.97 17.01 -15.08
C TRP A 36 -1.70 15.72 -14.32
N PHE A 37 -2.48 15.47 -13.26
CA PHE A 37 -2.41 14.23 -12.49
C PHE A 37 -2.70 13.02 -13.37
N LEU A 38 -3.78 13.04 -14.15
CA LEU A 38 -4.12 11.96 -15.08
C LEU A 38 -3.03 11.77 -16.14
N GLY A 39 -2.49 12.86 -16.69
CA GLY A 39 -1.36 12.80 -17.63
C GLY A 39 -0.13 12.14 -17.02
N THR A 40 0.18 12.44 -15.77
CA THR A 40 1.30 11.81 -15.03
C THR A 40 1.03 10.32 -14.82
N VAL A 41 -0.18 9.93 -14.44
CA VAL A 41 -0.57 8.51 -14.26
C VAL A 41 -0.48 7.74 -15.58
N ILE A 42 -0.92 8.35 -16.68
CA ILE A 42 -0.78 7.75 -18.02
C ILE A 42 0.71 7.57 -18.37
N ALA A 43 1.53 8.58 -18.15
CA ALA A 43 2.97 8.49 -18.39
C ALA A 43 3.63 7.39 -17.53
N MET A 44 3.21 7.23 -16.25
CA MET A 44 3.65 6.14 -15.38
C MET A 44 3.25 4.77 -15.93
N SER A 45 2.04 4.64 -16.47
CA SER A 45 1.56 3.39 -17.09
C SER A 45 2.35 3.04 -18.36
N MET A 46 2.85 4.04 -19.06
CA MET A 46 3.66 3.88 -20.27
C MET A 46 5.17 3.82 -19.99
N ARG A 47 5.59 3.70 -18.74
CA ARG A 47 7.00 3.76 -18.32
C ARG A 47 7.94 2.82 -19.10
N GLU A 48 7.46 1.63 -19.44
CA GLU A 48 8.26 0.64 -20.19
C GLU A 48 8.59 1.10 -21.60
N HIS A 49 7.66 1.82 -22.24
CA HIS A 49 7.87 2.40 -23.57
C HIS A 49 8.75 3.65 -23.51
N ILE A 50 8.64 4.43 -22.42
CA ILE A 50 9.40 5.67 -22.22
C ILE A 50 10.83 5.38 -21.75
N GLY A 51 11.06 4.21 -21.11
CA GLY A 51 12.37 3.82 -20.57
C GLY A 51 12.82 4.63 -19.34
N VAL A 52 11.88 5.29 -18.64
CA VAL A 52 12.14 6.15 -17.48
C VAL A 52 11.62 5.52 -16.20
N GLN A 53 12.38 5.68 -15.11
CA GLN A 53 11.94 5.18 -13.80
C GLN A 53 10.69 5.90 -13.30
N LEU A 54 9.82 5.15 -12.62
CA LEU A 54 8.52 5.61 -12.13
C LEU A 54 8.62 6.87 -11.25
N GLY A 55 9.59 6.89 -10.32
CA GLY A 55 9.83 8.04 -9.44
C GLY A 55 10.24 9.32 -10.20
N PHE A 56 10.97 9.16 -11.32
CA PHE A 56 11.36 10.30 -12.16
C PHE A 56 10.15 10.90 -12.89
N ILE A 57 9.23 10.06 -13.38
CA ILE A 57 7.98 10.50 -14.01
C ILE A 57 7.12 11.24 -12.98
N ALA A 58 6.97 10.69 -11.75
CA ALA A 58 6.21 11.32 -10.67
C ALA A 58 6.78 12.69 -10.29
N LEU A 59 8.09 12.76 -10.08
CA LEU A 59 8.77 14.00 -9.70
C LEU A 59 8.65 15.07 -10.81
N THR A 60 8.87 14.66 -12.06
CA THR A 60 8.73 15.56 -13.21
C THR A 60 7.29 16.05 -13.35
N GLY A 61 6.31 15.17 -13.15
CA GLY A 61 4.89 15.52 -13.12
C GLY A 61 4.57 16.55 -12.05
N ALA A 62 5.04 16.34 -10.82
CA ALA A 62 4.82 17.28 -9.72
C ALA A 62 5.48 18.64 -9.96
N VAL A 63 6.77 18.65 -10.33
CA VAL A 63 7.52 19.89 -10.58
C VAL A 63 6.92 20.67 -11.75
N SER A 64 6.58 19.99 -12.85
CA SER A 64 5.98 20.64 -14.02
C SER A 64 4.58 21.18 -13.72
N LEU A 65 3.79 20.53 -12.87
CA LEU A 65 2.51 21.07 -12.41
C LEU A 65 2.72 22.41 -11.66
N VAL A 66 3.66 22.45 -10.73
CA VAL A 66 3.98 23.67 -9.99
C VAL A 66 4.39 24.80 -10.94
N LEU A 67 5.24 24.50 -11.92
CA LEU A 67 5.67 25.47 -12.93
C LEU A 67 4.49 25.99 -13.78
N VAL A 68 3.60 25.10 -14.22
CA VAL A 68 2.41 25.46 -14.99
C VAL A 68 1.48 26.34 -14.17
N LEU A 69 1.23 26.00 -12.90
CA LEU A 69 0.40 26.82 -12.01
C LEU A 69 1.03 28.21 -11.79
N ALA A 70 2.35 28.28 -11.63
CA ALA A 70 3.07 29.54 -11.49
C ALA A 70 2.97 30.40 -12.77
N LEU A 71 3.06 29.79 -13.95
CA LEU A 71 2.92 30.48 -15.25
C LEU A 71 1.50 30.99 -15.52
N LEU A 72 0.50 30.24 -15.05
CA LEU A 72 -0.91 30.66 -15.17
C LEU A 72 -1.27 31.81 -14.21
N GLY A 73 -0.47 32.01 -13.16
CA GLY A 73 -0.57 33.13 -12.23
C GLY A 73 -1.94 33.29 -11.61
N ASP A 74 -2.39 34.54 -11.47
CA ASP A 74 -3.66 34.90 -10.82
C ASP A 74 -4.90 34.34 -11.50
N ARG A 75 -4.81 33.86 -12.75
CA ARG A 75 -5.94 33.26 -13.48
C ARG A 75 -6.45 31.98 -12.84
N VAL A 76 -5.56 31.27 -12.18
CA VAL A 76 -5.86 29.94 -11.60
C VAL A 76 -6.09 30.03 -10.09
N LYS A 77 -5.74 31.18 -9.46
CA LYS A 77 -5.82 31.38 -8.00
C LYS A 77 -5.27 30.14 -7.24
N ALA A 78 -4.14 29.62 -7.71
CA ALA A 78 -3.50 28.48 -7.07
C ALA A 78 -3.05 28.84 -5.65
N PRO A 79 -3.07 27.90 -4.69
CA PRO A 79 -2.46 28.10 -3.39
C PRO A 79 -0.99 28.42 -3.55
N ASN A 80 -0.44 29.23 -2.65
CA ASN A 80 0.97 29.57 -2.67
C ASN A 80 1.82 28.30 -2.55
N PHE A 81 2.90 28.22 -3.30
CA PHE A 81 3.82 27.08 -3.28
C PHE A 81 4.35 26.75 -1.88
N GLU A 82 4.65 27.77 -1.07
CA GLU A 82 5.07 27.59 0.32
C GLU A 82 3.99 26.89 1.16
N HIS A 83 2.73 27.24 0.96
CA HIS A 83 1.60 26.59 1.64
C HIS A 83 1.46 25.14 1.22
N ALA A 84 1.58 24.83 -0.07
CA ALA A 84 1.55 23.46 -0.57
C ALA A 84 2.70 22.62 0.00
N LEU A 85 3.90 23.18 0.16
CA LEU A 85 5.03 22.51 0.80
C LEU A 85 4.80 22.24 2.30
N GLN A 86 4.11 23.15 3.00
CA GLN A 86 3.77 22.97 4.42
C GLN A 86 2.74 21.87 4.66
N GLU A 87 1.86 21.62 3.68
CA GLU A 87 0.87 20.55 3.76
C GLU A 87 1.44 19.16 3.46
N LEU A 88 2.67 19.08 2.94
CA LEU A 88 3.33 17.79 2.71
C LEU A 88 3.64 17.09 4.03
N ASP A 89 3.37 15.79 4.09
CA ASP A 89 3.80 14.96 5.21
C ASP A 89 5.31 14.65 5.11
N TRP A 90 6.13 15.61 5.52
CA TRP A 90 7.59 15.47 5.54
C TRP A 90 8.06 14.29 6.39
N ARG A 91 7.29 13.90 7.42
CA ARG A 91 7.64 12.75 8.26
C ARG A 91 7.53 11.46 7.47
N ALA A 92 6.47 11.29 6.69
CA ALA A 92 6.32 10.15 5.80
C ALA A 92 7.42 10.12 4.75
N ILE A 93 7.74 11.26 4.12
CA ILE A 93 8.82 11.35 3.11
C ILE A 93 10.16 10.92 3.70
N PHE A 94 10.56 11.47 4.85
CA PHE A 94 11.82 11.11 5.50
C PHE A 94 11.82 9.66 6.00
N PHE A 95 10.67 9.16 6.47
CA PHE A 95 10.52 7.76 6.83
C PHE A 95 10.84 6.85 5.65
N TYR A 96 10.23 7.06 4.48
CA TYR A 96 10.48 6.24 3.31
C TYR A 96 11.92 6.37 2.79
N ILE A 97 12.52 7.56 2.81
CA ILE A 97 13.94 7.74 2.46
C ILE A 97 14.83 6.88 3.37
N ALA A 98 14.60 6.94 4.70
CA ALA A 98 15.36 6.14 5.66
C ALA A 98 15.10 4.63 5.49
N LEU A 99 13.85 4.24 5.23
CA LEU A 99 13.44 2.87 4.97
C LEU A 99 14.18 2.29 3.75
N PHE A 100 14.14 2.97 2.61
CA PHE A 100 14.83 2.51 1.40
C PHE A 100 16.34 2.46 1.56
N ALA A 101 16.94 3.40 2.31
CA ALA A 101 18.35 3.37 2.64
C ALA A 101 18.70 2.14 3.51
N LEU A 102 17.86 1.81 4.50
CA LEU A 102 18.04 0.65 5.38
C LEU A 102 17.91 -0.65 4.59
N VAL A 103 16.90 -0.79 3.75
CA VAL A 103 16.69 -1.99 2.92
C VAL A 103 17.83 -2.16 1.91
N GLY A 104 18.29 -1.08 1.27
CA GLY A 104 19.48 -1.11 0.41
C GLY A 104 20.76 -1.49 1.17
N GLY A 105 20.88 -1.11 2.44
CA GLY A 105 21.95 -1.58 3.33
C GLY A 105 21.86 -3.07 3.63
N LEU A 106 20.65 -3.60 3.87
CA LEU A 106 20.42 -5.04 4.08
C LEU A 106 20.78 -5.86 2.82
N GLU A 107 20.42 -5.38 1.64
CA GLU A 107 20.78 -6.02 0.37
C GLU A 107 22.31 -6.11 0.22
N LYS A 108 23.02 -4.99 0.40
CA LYS A 108 24.48 -4.95 0.31
C LYS A 108 25.22 -5.72 1.41
N SER A 109 24.59 -5.98 2.54
CA SER A 109 25.19 -6.74 3.65
C SER A 109 25.16 -8.25 3.45
N HIS A 110 24.54 -8.75 2.37
CA HIS A 110 24.32 -10.17 2.10
C HIS A 110 23.57 -10.94 3.20
N ILE A 111 22.84 -10.22 4.06
CA ILE A 111 21.97 -10.85 5.07
C ILE A 111 20.80 -11.54 4.41
N LEU A 112 20.28 -10.96 3.32
CA LEU A 112 19.17 -11.51 2.55
C LEU A 112 19.57 -12.81 1.85
N ASP A 113 20.81 -12.91 1.35
CA ASP A 113 21.34 -14.14 0.77
C ASP A 113 21.33 -15.29 1.80
N LYS A 114 21.74 -14.99 3.03
CA LYS A 114 21.71 -15.98 4.14
C LYS A 114 20.29 -16.40 4.48
N LEU A 115 19.34 -15.47 4.44
CA LEU A 115 17.92 -15.78 4.67
C LEU A 115 17.37 -16.64 3.53
N ALA A 116 17.70 -16.33 2.28
CA ALA A 116 17.34 -17.12 1.11
C ALA A 116 17.92 -18.54 1.20
N ASP A 117 19.21 -18.68 1.59
CA ASP A 117 19.86 -19.98 1.79
C ASP A 117 19.18 -20.80 2.88
N ALA A 118 18.73 -20.19 3.97
CA ALA A 118 18.01 -20.87 5.05
C ALA A 118 16.60 -21.34 4.61
N LEU A 119 15.95 -20.61 3.70
CA LEU A 119 14.62 -20.94 3.19
C LEU A 119 14.65 -21.95 2.03
N ARG A 120 15.73 -21.94 1.23
CA ARG A 120 15.89 -22.81 0.06
C ARG A 120 15.55 -24.28 0.30
N PRO A 121 16.03 -24.97 1.36
CA PRO A 121 15.73 -26.38 1.59
C PRO A 121 14.23 -26.62 1.82
N ILE A 122 13.51 -25.68 2.41
CA ILE A 122 12.06 -25.78 2.62
C ILE A 122 11.32 -25.78 1.29
N PHE A 123 11.67 -24.85 0.40
CA PHE A 123 11.06 -24.76 -0.93
C PHE A 123 11.49 -25.92 -1.84
N ALA A 124 12.74 -26.36 -1.74
CA ALA A 124 13.25 -27.49 -2.52
C ALA A 124 12.62 -28.83 -2.14
N GLN A 125 12.30 -29.03 -0.84
CA GLN A 125 11.64 -30.25 -0.38
C GLN A 125 10.15 -30.26 -0.69
N ASN A 126 9.48 -29.13 -0.46
CA ASN A 126 8.06 -28.98 -0.70
C ASN A 126 7.71 -27.52 -0.97
N TYR A 127 7.58 -27.18 -2.24
CA TYR A 127 7.28 -25.83 -2.68
C TYR A 127 5.96 -25.29 -2.11
N ALA A 128 4.91 -26.13 -2.06
CA ALA A 128 3.61 -25.73 -1.52
C ALA A 128 3.68 -25.46 -0.01
N LEU A 129 4.46 -26.24 0.72
CA LEU A 129 4.71 -25.98 2.15
C LEU A 129 5.47 -24.67 2.36
N GLY A 130 6.52 -24.42 1.57
CA GLY A 130 7.27 -23.16 1.61
C GLY A 130 6.40 -21.96 1.34
N ALA A 131 5.56 -22.00 0.30
CA ALA A 131 4.61 -20.95 -0.04
C ALA A 131 3.57 -20.74 1.06
N THR A 132 3.09 -21.82 1.68
CA THR A 132 2.16 -21.78 2.83
C THR A 132 2.79 -21.10 4.03
N LEU A 133 4.00 -21.48 4.38
CA LEU A 133 4.73 -20.87 5.50
C LEU A 133 5.00 -19.38 5.23
N LEU A 134 5.48 -19.03 4.03
CA LEU A 134 5.67 -17.64 3.63
C LEU A 134 4.37 -16.85 3.83
N TYR A 135 3.25 -17.36 3.36
CA TYR A 135 1.96 -16.67 3.44
C TYR A 135 1.53 -16.45 4.90
N TRP A 136 1.42 -17.53 5.68
CA TRP A 136 0.85 -17.46 7.02
C TRP A 136 1.78 -16.86 8.08
N VAL A 137 3.08 -16.85 7.86
CA VAL A 137 4.03 -16.12 8.70
C VAL A 137 4.00 -14.62 8.37
N THR A 138 3.83 -14.27 7.11
CA THR A 138 3.73 -12.86 6.68
C THR A 138 2.51 -12.16 7.28
N VAL A 139 1.33 -12.78 7.25
CA VAL A 139 0.07 -12.16 7.72
C VAL A 139 0.17 -11.55 9.13
N PRO A 140 0.59 -12.28 10.19
CA PRO A 140 0.70 -11.70 11.52
C PRO A 140 1.86 -10.71 11.66
N ILE A 141 2.99 -10.95 10.98
CA ILE A 141 4.16 -10.08 11.10
C ILE A 141 3.86 -8.69 10.55
N VAL A 142 3.30 -8.60 9.34
CA VAL A 142 2.96 -7.29 8.73
C VAL A 142 1.78 -6.60 9.42
N GLY A 143 1.02 -7.31 10.22
CA GLY A 143 0.03 -6.70 11.10
C GLY A 143 0.63 -5.93 12.28
N LEU A 144 1.89 -6.21 12.63
CA LEU A 144 2.61 -5.61 13.75
C LEU A 144 3.76 -4.70 13.30
N VAL A 145 4.29 -4.98 12.12
CA VAL A 145 5.41 -4.24 11.51
C VAL A 145 4.90 -3.58 10.23
N GLU A 146 5.44 -2.43 9.92
CA GLU A 146 5.12 -1.71 8.69
C GLU A 146 5.34 -2.62 7.47
N HIS A 147 4.29 -2.76 6.62
CA HIS A 147 4.24 -3.79 5.59
C HIS A 147 5.20 -3.54 4.42
N ASP A 148 5.46 -2.29 4.04
CA ASP A 148 6.31 -1.96 2.90
C ASP A 148 7.75 -2.42 3.14
N ALA A 149 8.28 -2.23 4.36
CA ALA A 149 9.60 -2.68 4.75
C ALA A 149 9.73 -4.21 4.67
N TYR A 150 8.75 -4.91 5.20
CA TYR A 150 8.71 -6.36 5.19
C TYR A 150 8.62 -6.91 3.76
N ILE A 151 7.66 -6.43 2.98
CA ILE A 151 7.47 -6.88 1.59
C ILE A 151 8.72 -6.63 0.76
N LEU A 152 9.31 -5.45 0.85
CA LEU A 152 10.51 -5.12 0.09
C LEU A 152 11.68 -6.06 0.43
N THR A 153 11.88 -6.35 1.71
CA THR A 153 12.91 -7.32 2.16
C THR A 153 12.68 -8.70 1.56
N PHE A 154 11.44 -9.19 1.62
CA PHE A 154 11.12 -10.52 1.09
C PHE A 154 11.08 -10.59 -0.44
N LEU A 155 10.81 -9.48 -1.15
CA LEU A 155 10.98 -9.43 -2.60
C LEU A 155 12.41 -9.71 -3.02
N TYR A 156 13.41 -9.15 -2.33
CA TYR A 156 14.82 -9.47 -2.58
C TYR A 156 15.13 -10.93 -2.24
N THR A 157 14.64 -11.44 -1.11
CA THR A 157 14.81 -12.85 -0.74
C THR A 157 14.24 -13.80 -1.81
N ILE A 158 13.04 -13.52 -2.35
CA ILE A 158 12.45 -14.33 -3.42
C ILE A 158 13.28 -14.24 -4.71
N LYS A 159 13.82 -13.06 -5.03
CA LYS A 159 14.73 -12.88 -6.16
C LYS A 159 15.99 -13.74 -6.03
N ASP A 160 16.56 -13.86 -4.82
CA ASP A 160 17.73 -14.69 -4.58
C ASP A 160 17.38 -16.18 -4.62
N LEU A 161 16.20 -16.58 -4.13
CA LEU A 161 15.68 -17.95 -4.32
C LEU A 161 15.51 -18.29 -5.81
N ALA A 162 15.08 -17.35 -6.64
CA ALA A 162 14.96 -17.53 -8.08
C ALA A 162 16.29 -17.82 -8.76
N GLN A 163 17.39 -17.19 -8.32
CA GLN A 163 18.74 -17.46 -8.82
C GLN A 163 19.18 -18.92 -8.49
N SER A 164 18.55 -19.54 -7.52
CA SER A 164 18.77 -20.92 -7.10
C SER A 164 17.88 -21.94 -7.82
N GLY A 165 17.11 -21.51 -8.83
CA GLY A 165 16.23 -22.36 -9.63
C GLY A 165 14.83 -22.58 -9.03
N ILE A 166 14.45 -21.83 -7.99
CA ILE A 166 13.10 -21.86 -7.42
C ILE A 166 12.22 -20.89 -8.21
N GLU A 167 11.05 -21.36 -8.68
CA GLU A 167 10.11 -20.52 -9.41
C GLU A 167 9.58 -19.37 -8.52
N PRO A 168 9.86 -18.09 -8.86
CA PRO A 168 9.55 -16.98 -7.98
C PRO A 168 8.11 -16.46 -8.13
N TRP A 169 7.46 -16.67 -9.28
CA TRP A 169 6.20 -16.02 -9.61
C TRP A 169 5.06 -16.30 -8.63
N PRO A 170 4.80 -17.56 -8.25
CA PRO A 170 3.80 -17.84 -7.21
C PRO A 170 4.15 -17.22 -5.86
N LEU A 171 5.44 -17.17 -5.50
CA LEU A 171 5.88 -16.61 -4.22
C LEU A 171 5.65 -15.09 -4.14
N TYR A 172 5.82 -14.38 -5.25
CA TYR A 172 5.49 -12.95 -5.30
C TYR A 172 4.00 -12.69 -5.02
N TRP A 173 3.12 -13.50 -5.59
CA TRP A 173 1.68 -13.38 -5.34
C TRP A 173 1.31 -13.74 -3.90
N MET A 174 1.89 -14.80 -3.36
CA MET A 174 1.67 -15.20 -1.98
C MET A 174 2.14 -14.13 -1.00
N LEU A 175 3.33 -13.55 -1.24
CA LEU A 175 3.86 -12.44 -0.45
C LEU A 175 2.99 -11.18 -0.55
N LEU A 176 2.62 -10.79 -1.76
CA LEU A 176 1.81 -9.59 -2.01
C LEU A 176 0.46 -9.66 -1.30
N TRP A 177 -0.25 -10.78 -1.47
CA TRP A 177 -1.57 -10.93 -0.85
C TRP A 177 -1.50 -11.04 0.68
N SER A 178 -0.56 -11.83 1.20
CA SER A 178 -0.39 -11.95 2.65
C SER A 178 0.05 -10.65 3.31
N GLY A 179 0.95 -9.90 2.67
CA GLY A 179 1.41 -8.61 3.14
C GLY A 179 0.30 -7.56 3.14
N THR A 180 -0.37 -7.39 2.00
CA THR A 180 -1.44 -6.40 1.87
C THR A 180 -2.63 -6.71 2.79
N LEU A 181 -3.02 -7.99 2.93
CA LEU A 181 -4.13 -8.36 3.81
C LEU A 181 -3.73 -8.32 5.28
N GLY A 182 -2.52 -8.81 5.61
CA GLY A 182 -1.99 -8.79 6.97
C GLY A 182 -1.86 -7.39 7.55
N SER A 183 -1.53 -6.40 6.72
CA SER A 183 -1.42 -5.01 7.15
C SER A 183 -2.73 -4.42 7.70
N ASN A 184 -3.88 -5.01 7.37
CA ASN A 184 -5.18 -4.61 7.92
C ASN A 184 -5.43 -5.16 9.34
N LEU A 185 -4.55 -6.01 9.86
CA LEU A 185 -4.76 -6.66 11.16
C LEU A 185 -4.74 -5.66 12.30
N THR A 186 -3.79 -4.72 12.29
CA THR A 186 -3.71 -3.63 13.28
C THR A 186 -3.50 -2.27 12.62
N VAL A 187 -3.71 -1.22 13.38
CA VAL A 187 -3.45 0.16 12.93
C VAL A 187 -1.96 0.41 12.62
N ALA A 188 -1.07 -0.38 13.22
CA ALA A 188 0.37 -0.28 12.99
C ALA A 188 0.82 -0.92 11.65
N GLY A 189 0.00 -1.78 11.07
CA GLY A 189 0.35 -2.51 9.85
C GLY A 189 0.43 -1.64 8.59
N ALA A 190 -0.29 -0.52 8.55
CA ALA A 190 -0.24 0.41 7.42
C ALA A 190 -0.48 1.86 7.87
N PRO A 191 0.36 2.82 7.44
CA PRO A 191 0.18 4.24 7.74
C PRO A 191 -1.18 4.79 7.29
N ALA A 192 -1.71 4.29 6.17
CA ALA A 192 -3.01 4.69 5.65
C ALA A 192 -4.17 4.39 6.62
N LEU A 193 -4.10 3.29 7.37
CA LEU A 193 -5.10 2.96 8.39
C LEU A 193 -5.07 3.95 9.55
N TYR A 194 -3.88 4.34 9.99
CA TYR A 194 -3.71 5.34 11.03
C TYR A 194 -4.30 6.69 10.61
N VAL A 195 -3.97 7.15 9.40
CA VAL A 195 -4.51 8.40 8.85
C VAL A 195 -6.03 8.34 8.74
N ALA A 196 -6.57 7.27 8.14
CA ALA A 196 -8.02 7.09 7.98
C ALA A 196 -8.74 7.07 9.34
N LEU A 197 -8.17 6.38 10.34
CA LEU A 197 -8.73 6.33 11.68
C LEU A 197 -8.72 7.72 12.34
N THR A 198 -7.58 8.43 12.28
CA THR A 198 -7.42 9.76 12.88
C THR A 198 -8.37 10.78 12.25
N LEU A 199 -8.54 10.74 10.93
CA LEU A 199 -9.50 11.61 10.23
C LEU A 199 -10.94 11.27 10.63
N GLY A 200 -11.31 9.98 10.65
CA GLY A 200 -12.63 9.54 11.08
C GLY A 200 -12.95 9.93 12.52
N GLU A 201 -11.99 9.79 13.43
CA GLU A 201 -12.13 10.22 14.83
C GLU A 201 -12.35 11.73 14.95
N LYS A 202 -11.67 12.52 14.13
CA LYS A 202 -11.79 13.97 14.08
C LYS A 202 -13.16 14.41 13.56
N GLU A 203 -13.65 13.78 12.50
CA GLU A 203 -14.94 14.09 11.89
C GLU A 203 -16.11 13.65 12.77
N GLU A 204 -16.04 12.47 13.37
CA GLU A 204 -17.10 11.93 14.21
C GLU A 204 -17.05 12.41 15.68
N GLY A 205 -15.97 13.07 16.11
CA GLY A 205 -15.75 13.51 17.48
C GLY A 205 -15.64 12.34 18.49
N ARG A 206 -15.42 11.12 18.00
CA ARG A 206 -15.35 9.90 18.80
C ARG A 206 -14.05 9.15 18.55
N LYS A 207 -13.35 8.80 19.64
CA LYS A 207 -12.15 7.94 19.56
C LYS A 207 -12.55 6.48 19.43
N VAL A 208 -11.89 5.78 18.52
CA VAL A 208 -12.03 4.33 18.35
C VAL A 208 -10.99 3.62 19.22
N SER A 209 -11.44 2.78 20.13
CA SER A 209 -10.51 2.01 20.96
C SER A 209 -9.81 0.91 20.13
N LEU A 210 -8.57 0.56 20.53
CA LEU A 210 -7.83 -0.54 19.89
C LEU A 210 -8.65 -1.85 19.90
N ARG A 211 -9.34 -2.13 21.00
CA ARG A 211 -10.19 -3.33 21.12
C ARG A 211 -11.33 -3.32 20.12
N GLU A 212 -11.97 -2.18 19.93
CA GLU A 212 -13.05 -2.01 18.96
C GLU A 212 -12.53 -2.20 17.52
N PHE A 213 -11.38 -1.58 17.21
CA PHE A 213 -10.74 -1.77 15.91
C PHE A 213 -10.41 -3.25 15.65
N LEU A 214 -9.73 -3.92 16.59
CA LEU A 214 -9.32 -5.32 16.46
C LEU A 214 -10.52 -6.27 16.35
N ALA A 215 -11.64 -5.99 17.03
CA ALA A 215 -12.84 -6.79 16.93
C ALA A 215 -13.43 -6.87 15.50
N TRP A 216 -13.16 -5.86 14.68
CA TRP A 216 -13.57 -5.83 13.27
C TRP A 216 -12.45 -6.23 12.32
N SER A 217 -11.22 -5.77 12.56
CA SER A 217 -10.09 -6.00 11.67
C SER A 217 -9.64 -7.46 11.66
N ILE A 218 -9.59 -8.13 12.82
CA ILE A 218 -9.15 -9.51 12.89
C ILE A 218 -10.05 -10.47 12.09
N PRO A 219 -11.39 -10.51 12.30
CA PRO A 219 -12.25 -11.37 11.50
C PRO A 219 -12.21 -11.05 10.01
N PHE A 220 -12.17 -9.76 9.66
CA PHE A 220 -12.05 -9.32 8.27
C PHE A 220 -10.77 -9.86 7.63
N THR A 221 -9.64 -9.60 8.28
CA THR A 221 -8.31 -10.01 7.78
C THR A 221 -8.20 -11.52 7.66
N LEU A 222 -8.66 -12.27 8.67
CA LEU A 222 -8.61 -13.74 8.65
C LEU A 222 -9.46 -14.32 7.51
N VAL A 223 -10.69 -13.86 7.33
CA VAL A 223 -11.55 -14.36 6.25
C VAL A 223 -10.95 -14.02 4.89
N ALA A 224 -10.51 -12.78 4.69
CA ALA A 224 -9.88 -12.37 3.45
C ALA A 224 -8.58 -13.15 3.19
N ALA A 225 -7.74 -13.33 4.22
CA ALA A 225 -6.49 -14.07 4.11
C ALA A 225 -6.74 -15.55 3.76
N VAL A 226 -7.73 -16.22 4.38
CA VAL A 226 -8.07 -17.61 4.04
C VAL A 226 -8.54 -17.72 2.59
N VAL A 227 -9.42 -16.84 2.15
CA VAL A 227 -9.92 -16.86 0.76
C VAL A 227 -8.78 -16.65 -0.22
N CYS A 228 -7.96 -15.62 -0.02
CA CYS A 228 -6.82 -15.33 -0.89
C CYS A 228 -5.75 -16.42 -0.83
N TYR A 229 -5.52 -17.04 0.34
CA TYR A 229 -4.64 -18.19 0.46
C TYR A 229 -5.11 -19.36 -0.41
N VAL A 230 -6.38 -19.74 -0.30
CA VAL A 230 -6.95 -20.84 -1.11
C VAL A 230 -6.85 -20.52 -2.60
N LEU A 231 -7.22 -19.30 -3.01
CA LEU A 231 -7.10 -18.87 -4.40
C LEU A 231 -5.63 -18.86 -4.87
N GLY A 232 -4.73 -18.34 -4.04
CA GLY A 232 -3.29 -18.31 -4.34
C GLY A 232 -2.69 -19.71 -4.51
N MET A 233 -3.09 -20.64 -3.63
CA MET A 233 -2.69 -22.04 -3.77
C MET A 233 -3.22 -22.66 -5.06
N LEU A 234 -4.50 -22.49 -5.37
CA LEU A 234 -5.13 -23.12 -6.54
C LEU A 234 -4.66 -22.53 -7.86
N ILE A 235 -4.48 -21.20 -7.92
CA ILE A 235 -4.18 -20.49 -9.18
C ILE A 235 -2.68 -20.47 -9.46
N TRP A 236 -1.87 -20.26 -8.41
CA TRP A 236 -0.45 -19.94 -8.57
C TRP A 236 0.47 -21.05 -8.08
N VAL A 237 0.23 -21.64 -6.91
CA VAL A 237 1.21 -22.57 -6.28
C VAL A 237 1.06 -23.98 -6.82
N LEU A 238 -0.13 -24.57 -6.77
CA LEU A 238 -0.34 -25.97 -7.17
C LEU A 238 -0.02 -26.25 -8.64
N PRO A 239 -0.29 -25.37 -9.61
CA PRO A 239 0.11 -25.60 -11.00
C PRO A 239 1.62 -25.73 -11.22
N TYR A 240 2.45 -25.18 -10.32
CA TYR A 240 3.91 -25.25 -10.38
C TYR A 240 4.51 -26.35 -9.51
N THR A 241 3.70 -27.11 -8.76
CA THR A 241 4.15 -28.24 -7.94
C THR A 241 4.03 -29.59 -8.65
N ASN A 242 3.39 -29.62 -9.81
CA ASN A 242 3.28 -30.77 -10.69
C ASN A 242 4.28 -30.62 -11.83
#